data_1bf910a01d726770f971b138141743db
#
_entry.id   1bf910a01d726770f971b138141743db
#
_cell.length_a   1.000
_cell.length_b   1.000
_cell.length_c   1.000
_cell.angle_alpha   90.00
_cell.angle_beta   90.00
_cell.angle_gamma   90.00
#
_symmetry.space_group_name_H-M   'P 1'
#
loop_
_entity.id
_entity.type
_entity.pdbx_description
1 polymer ?
#
loop_
_entity_poly.entity_id
_entity_poly.type
_entity_poly.pdbx_seq_one_letter_code
_entity_poly.pdbx_strand_id
1 'polypeptide(L)'
;MIVEMRTYQIQAGKAAEFLKVYQEHGLSIITQYARLLGCWTKESGVLNSVVFLWGYDDYGHRAAQRAQLAKDARWQGFVPTILPYLVHQESVFLNPTAFSPIH
;
A
#
# COMPACT_ATOMS: atom_id res chain seq x y z
N MET A 1 2.65 1.99 17.61
CA MET A 1 2.36 1.68 16.19
C MET A 1 3.08 2.68 15.30
N ILE A 2 3.59 2.23 14.18
CA ILE A 2 4.04 3.11 13.08
C ILE A 2 3.08 2.96 11.91
N VAL A 3 3.02 3.97 11.06
CA VAL A 3 2.21 3.95 9.84
C VAL A 3 3.12 4.16 8.65
N GLU A 4 2.98 3.32 7.64
CA GLU A 4 3.64 3.52 6.35
C GLU A 4 2.60 4.08 5.38
N MET A 5 2.87 5.28 4.84
CA MET A 5 2.08 5.87 3.78
C MET A 5 2.78 5.60 2.45
N ARG A 6 2.16 4.75 1.63
CA ARG A 6 2.67 4.44 0.29
C ARG A 6 1.80 5.13 -0.73
N THR A 7 2.43 5.94 -1.56
CA THR A 7 1.74 6.65 -2.64
C THR A 7 2.21 6.10 -3.98
N TYR A 8 1.26 5.67 -4.79
CA TYR A 8 1.52 5.18 -6.15
C TYR A 8 0.92 6.16 -7.14
N GLN A 9 1.74 6.70 -8.03
CA GLN A 9 1.25 7.42 -9.19
C GLN A 9 0.97 6.42 -10.30
N ILE A 10 -0.27 6.39 -10.76
CA ILE A 10 -0.75 5.45 -11.77
C ILE A 10 -0.79 6.15 -13.13
N GLN A 11 -0.62 5.41 -14.19
CA GLN A 11 -0.77 5.94 -15.55
C GLN A 11 -2.13 6.60 -15.72
N ALA A 12 -2.15 7.74 -16.41
CA ALA A 12 -3.37 8.51 -16.62
C ALA A 12 -4.49 7.64 -17.21
N GLY A 13 -5.67 7.72 -16.58
CA GLY A 13 -6.84 6.94 -17.00
C GLY A 13 -6.86 5.49 -16.52
N LYS A 14 -5.87 5.04 -15.74
CA LYS A 14 -5.75 3.65 -15.33
C LYS A 14 -5.96 3.41 -13.83
N ALA A 15 -6.24 4.45 -13.04
CA ALA A 15 -6.38 4.30 -11.59
C ALA A 15 -7.52 3.37 -11.20
N ALA A 16 -8.67 3.45 -11.86
CA ALA A 16 -9.83 2.60 -11.56
C ALA A 16 -9.51 1.12 -11.87
N GLU A 17 -8.84 0.85 -12.98
CA GLU A 17 -8.42 -0.49 -13.35
C GLU A 17 -7.40 -1.06 -12.38
N PHE A 18 -6.41 -0.25 -11.99
CA PHE A 18 -5.43 -0.62 -10.96
C PHE A 18 -6.10 -1.00 -9.65
N LEU A 19 -7.04 -0.18 -9.18
CA LEU A 19 -7.75 -0.43 -7.92
C LEU A 19 -8.57 -1.73 -7.98
N LYS A 20 -9.20 -1.98 -9.11
CA LYS A 20 -9.98 -3.22 -9.31
C LYS A 20 -9.07 -4.45 -9.25
N VAL A 21 -7.96 -4.44 -9.97
CA VAL A 21 -6.98 -5.54 -9.98
C VAL A 21 -6.42 -5.75 -8.58
N TYR A 22 -6.07 -4.66 -7.90
CA TYR A 22 -5.53 -4.73 -6.54
C TYR A 22 -6.53 -5.34 -5.56
N GLN A 23 -7.78 -4.87 -5.60
CA GLN A 23 -8.84 -5.37 -4.72
C GLN A 23 -9.13 -6.86 -4.97
N GLU A 24 -9.21 -7.27 -6.23
CA GLU A 24 -9.59 -8.63 -6.58
C GLU A 24 -8.47 -9.65 -6.32
N HIS A 25 -7.20 -9.27 -6.51
CA HIS A 25 -6.10 -10.24 -6.55
C HIS A 25 -4.98 -10.00 -5.54
N GLY A 26 -4.82 -8.79 -5.02
CA GLY A 26 -3.71 -8.45 -4.12
C GLY A 26 -4.10 -8.25 -2.67
N LEU A 27 -5.25 -7.62 -2.44
CA LEU A 27 -5.65 -7.15 -1.12
C LEU A 27 -5.76 -8.30 -0.10
N SER A 28 -6.35 -9.42 -0.47
CA SER A 28 -6.52 -10.58 0.42
C SER A 28 -5.17 -11.23 0.80
N ILE A 29 -4.15 -11.03 0.00
CA ILE A 29 -2.80 -11.55 0.28
C ILE A 29 -2.08 -10.62 1.25
N ILE A 30 -1.92 -9.34 0.87
CA ILE A 30 -1.13 -8.39 1.66
C ILE A 30 -1.74 -8.14 3.04
N THR A 31 -3.06 -8.20 3.19
CA THR A 31 -3.72 -7.99 4.49
C THR A 31 -3.47 -9.11 5.49
N GLN A 32 -2.89 -10.22 5.08
CA GLN A 32 -2.42 -11.25 5.99
C GLN A 32 -1.09 -10.85 6.67
N TYR A 33 -0.38 -9.88 6.13
CA TYR A 33 0.94 -9.45 6.59
C TYR A 33 0.95 -8.01 7.10
N ALA A 34 0.01 -7.19 6.65
CA ALA A 34 -0.05 -5.77 6.99
C ALA A 34 -1.50 -5.37 7.29
N ARG A 35 -1.66 -4.47 8.26
CA ARG A 35 -2.98 -3.93 8.60
C ARG A 35 -3.28 -2.72 7.72
N LEU A 36 -4.29 -2.81 6.87
CA LEU A 36 -4.72 -1.68 6.07
C LEU A 36 -5.54 -0.71 6.93
N LEU A 37 -5.03 0.51 7.10
CA LEU A 37 -5.72 1.58 7.82
C LEU A 37 -6.63 2.38 6.91
N GLY A 38 -6.29 2.48 5.63
CA GLY A 38 -7.11 3.17 4.65
C GLY A 38 -6.46 3.19 3.29
N CYS A 39 -7.28 3.47 2.28
CA CYS A 39 -6.84 3.63 0.90
C CYS A 39 -7.65 4.75 0.26
N TRP A 40 -6.98 5.72 -0.33
CA TRP A 40 -7.60 6.90 -0.93
C TRP A 40 -7.01 7.20 -2.29
N THR A 41 -7.78 7.91 -3.11
CA THR A 41 -7.28 8.55 -4.32
C THR A 41 -7.11 10.03 -4.06
N LYS A 42 -6.13 10.68 -4.72
CA LYS A 42 -5.97 12.13 -4.63
C LYS A 42 -6.93 12.83 -5.58
N GLU A 43 -7.70 13.77 -5.03
CA GLU A 43 -8.60 14.64 -5.82
C GLU A 43 -7.83 15.78 -6.48
N SER A 44 -6.69 16.17 -5.88
CA SER A 44 -5.86 17.28 -6.34
C SER A 44 -4.40 17.00 -6.06
N GLY A 45 -3.50 17.88 -6.47
CA GLY A 45 -2.07 17.67 -6.37
C GLY A 45 -1.59 16.83 -7.53
N VAL A 46 -0.78 15.79 -7.24
CA VAL A 46 -0.35 14.85 -8.28
C VAL A 46 -1.51 13.90 -8.58
N LEU A 47 -2.14 14.13 -9.72
CA LEU A 47 -3.33 13.35 -10.13
C LEU A 47 -2.98 11.91 -10.44
N ASN A 48 -4.01 11.05 -10.49
CA ASN A 48 -3.88 9.61 -10.71
C ASN A 48 -3.05 8.92 -9.62
N SER A 49 -3.07 9.47 -8.40
CA SER A 49 -2.35 8.91 -7.26
C SER A 49 -3.28 8.14 -6.35
N VAL A 50 -2.81 6.99 -5.89
CA VAL A 50 -3.49 6.13 -4.91
C VAL A 50 -2.62 6.08 -3.66
N VAL A 51 -3.22 6.33 -2.51
CA VAL A 51 -2.52 6.38 -1.22
C VAL A 51 -3.01 5.24 -0.34
N PHE A 52 -2.09 4.40 0.12
CA PHE A 52 -2.35 3.36 1.10
C PHE A 52 -1.73 3.75 2.43
N LEU A 53 -2.46 3.55 3.53
CA LEU A 53 -1.91 3.62 4.88
C LEU A 53 -1.89 2.22 5.49
N TRP A 54 -0.69 1.77 5.85
CA TRP A 54 -0.45 0.46 6.46
C TRP A 54 0.05 0.64 7.89
N GLY A 55 -0.56 -0.09 8.84
CA GLY A 55 -0.15 -0.06 10.24
C GLY A 55 0.71 -1.27 10.61
N TYR A 56 1.77 -1.02 11.40
CA TYR A 56 2.63 -2.04 11.98
C TYR A 56 2.93 -1.69 13.44
N ASP A 57 3.28 -2.69 14.25
CA ASP A 57 3.60 -2.45 15.65
C ASP A 57 4.85 -1.58 15.80
N ASP A 58 5.88 -1.88 15.02
CA ASP A 58 7.15 -1.14 14.98
C ASP A 58 7.88 -1.45 13.67
N TYR A 59 9.08 -0.88 13.49
CA TYR A 59 9.87 -1.09 12.27
C TYR A 59 10.36 -2.53 12.13
N GLY A 60 10.67 -3.19 13.23
CA GLY A 60 11.08 -4.61 13.21
C GLY A 60 9.93 -5.51 12.76
N HIS A 61 8.73 -5.27 13.27
CA HIS A 61 7.53 -5.98 12.84
C HIS A 61 7.28 -5.78 11.33
N ARG A 62 7.38 -4.53 10.85
CA ARG A 62 7.24 -4.24 9.43
C ARG A 62 8.26 -5.02 8.60
N ALA A 63 9.53 -4.98 8.99
CA ALA A 63 10.59 -5.68 8.26
C ALA A 63 10.32 -7.18 8.16
N ALA A 64 9.92 -7.80 9.28
CA ALA A 64 9.58 -9.22 9.31
C ALA A 64 8.38 -9.55 8.43
N GLN A 65 7.31 -8.75 8.51
CA GLN A 65 6.10 -8.96 7.73
C GLN A 65 6.36 -8.77 6.22
N ARG A 66 7.15 -7.77 5.85
CA ARG A 66 7.53 -7.54 4.45
C ARG A 66 8.38 -8.69 3.91
N ALA A 67 9.27 -9.25 4.73
CA ALA A 67 10.07 -10.41 4.34
C ALA A 67 9.19 -11.65 4.09
N GLN A 68 8.19 -11.87 4.93
CA GLN A 68 7.22 -12.96 4.74
C GLN A 68 6.38 -12.77 3.49
N LEU A 69 5.90 -11.55 3.26
CA LEU A 69 5.13 -11.21 2.06
C LEU A 69 5.93 -11.47 0.79
N ALA A 70 7.21 -11.09 0.77
CA ALA A 70 8.09 -11.29 -0.38
C ALA A 70 8.29 -12.76 -0.74
N LYS A 71 8.14 -13.66 0.24
CA LYS A 71 8.25 -15.11 0.05
C LYS A 71 6.94 -15.78 -0.34
N ASP A 72 5.82 -15.09 -0.23
CA ASP A 72 4.51 -15.63 -0.58
C ASP A 72 4.40 -15.74 -2.10
N ALA A 73 4.24 -16.97 -2.60
CA ALA A 73 4.17 -17.22 -4.04
C ALA A 73 2.99 -16.51 -4.71
N ARG A 74 1.88 -16.35 -3.98
CA ARG A 74 0.70 -15.63 -4.49
C ARG A 74 1.03 -14.16 -4.72
N TRP A 75 1.76 -13.53 -3.79
CA TRP A 75 2.20 -12.14 -3.92
C TRP A 75 3.19 -11.97 -5.05
N GLN A 76 4.15 -12.90 -5.17
CA GLN A 76 5.11 -12.91 -6.28
C GLN A 76 4.43 -12.99 -7.64
N GLY A 77 3.32 -13.73 -7.75
CA GLY A 77 2.52 -13.80 -8.96
C GLY A 77 1.67 -12.56 -9.21
N PHE A 78 1.23 -11.88 -8.13
CA PHE A 78 0.41 -10.68 -8.24
C PHE A 78 1.20 -9.44 -8.67
N VAL A 79 2.37 -9.20 -8.08
CA VAL A 79 3.15 -7.97 -8.28
C VAL A 79 3.38 -7.64 -9.76
N PRO A 80 3.80 -8.60 -10.63
CA PRO A 80 3.98 -8.29 -12.04
C PRO A 80 2.73 -7.78 -12.75
N THR A 81 1.54 -8.11 -12.24
CA THR A 81 0.28 -7.67 -12.87
C THR A 81 -0.01 -6.20 -12.65
N ILE A 82 0.54 -5.60 -11.58
CA ILE A 82 0.30 -4.19 -11.26
C ILE A 82 1.45 -3.26 -11.66
N LEU A 83 2.66 -3.80 -11.86
CA LEU A 83 3.81 -2.97 -12.23
C LEU A 83 3.59 -2.11 -13.48
N PRO A 84 2.92 -2.61 -14.54
CA PRO A 84 2.68 -1.78 -15.73
C PRO A 84 1.85 -0.53 -15.49
N TYR A 85 1.06 -0.49 -14.40
CA TYR A 85 0.26 0.69 -14.05
C TYR A 85 1.08 1.78 -13.38
N LEU A 86 2.21 1.44 -12.74
CA LEU A 86 2.95 2.35 -11.88
C LEU A 86 3.86 3.25 -12.70
N VAL A 87 3.73 4.57 -12.46
CA VAL A 87 4.62 5.59 -13.02
C VAL A 87 5.70 5.95 -11.99
N HIS A 88 5.29 6.08 -10.72
CA HIS A 88 6.15 6.48 -9.62
C HIS A 88 5.58 5.95 -8.31
N GLN A 89 6.44 5.69 -7.33
CA GLN A 89 5.99 5.27 -6.01
C GLN A 89 6.86 5.91 -4.93
N GLU A 90 6.24 6.18 -3.79
CA GLU A 90 6.88 6.74 -2.61
C GLU A 90 6.43 5.99 -1.37
N SER A 91 7.30 5.96 -0.37
CA SER A 91 6.99 5.42 0.95
C SER A 91 7.48 6.40 2.01
N VAL A 92 6.58 6.77 2.93
CA VAL A 92 6.87 7.68 4.03
C VAL A 92 6.41 7.02 5.32
N PHE A 93 7.24 7.05 6.36
CA PHE A 93 6.83 6.58 7.67
C PHE A 93 6.28 7.72 8.51
N LEU A 94 5.18 7.45 9.21
CA LEU A 94 4.48 8.39 10.06
C LEU A 94 4.45 7.81 11.47
N ASN A 95 4.77 8.66 12.46
CA ASN A 95 4.66 8.32 13.87
C ASN A 95 3.42 9.01 14.43
N PRO A 96 2.43 8.27 14.94
CA PRO A 96 1.24 8.91 15.49
C PRO A 96 1.58 9.76 16.72
N THR A 97 0.92 10.90 16.83
CA THR A 97 1.01 11.72 18.04
C THR A 97 0.14 11.10 19.15
N ALA A 98 0.35 11.55 20.40
CA ALA A 98 -0.40 11.03 21.53
C ALA A 98 -1.92 11.25 21.41
N PHE A 99 -2.33 12.30 20.68
CA PHE A 99 -3.76 12.62 20.51
C PHE A 99 -4.33 12.12 19.17
N SER A 100 -3.55 11.39 18.37
CA SER A 100 -4.06 10.86 17.10
C SER A 100 -5.12 9.80 17.38
N PRO A 101 -6.31 9.86 16.72
CA PRO A 101 -7.32 8.82 16.84
C PRO A 101 -6.84 7.45 16.36
N ILE A 102 -5.92 7.45 15.39
CA ILE A 102 -5.24 6.24 14.90
C ILE A 102 -3.83 6.25 15.47
N HIS A 103 -3.57 5.32 16.34
CA HIS A 103 -2.26 5.23 17.00
C HIS A 103 -1.95 3.83 17.53
#